data_17f6dfe6242517612fd8b2cc46427032
#
_entry.id   17f6dfe6242517612fd8b2cc46427032
#
_cell.length_a   1.000
_cell.length_b   1.000
_cell.length_c   1.000
_cell.angle_alpha   90.00
_cell.angle_beta   90.00
_cell.angle_gamma   90.00
#
_symmetry.space_group_name_H-M   'P 1'
#
loop_
_entity.id
_entity.type
_entity.pdbx_description
1 polymer ?
#
loop_
_entity_poly.entity_id
_entity_poly.type
_entity_poly.pdbx_seq_one_letter_code
_entity_poly.pdbx_strand_id
1 'polypeptide(L)'
;RPFRTEDAPAVHRWFNNREAIASLMEVRDAFSGENARGWTDAAVNADGEDRKWAVEVEGREEPVGFTALYGLFRQTAPELGALIGDPPGARGVGREAERLTIAKAFEEFGAHRVYGRIPAFNSAAKKAVSWQGWQHEGTMREHIRRPDGTLIDCEVWGITRDAWLERWGDPSPTSG
;
A
#
# COMPACT_ATOMS: atom_id res chain seq x y z
N ARG A 1 -8.34 -9.62 -0.58
CA ARG A 1 -8.05 -11.01 -0.24
C ARG A 1 -6.56 -11.31 -0.20
N PRO A 2 -6.12 -12.40 0.43
CA PRO A 2 -4.76 -12.90 0.26
C PRO A 2 -4.42 -13.13 -1.21
N PHE A 3 -3.11 -13.05 -1.56
CA PHE A 3 -2.64 -13.39 -2.89
C PHE A 3 -2.81 -14.87 -3.20
N ARG A 4 -2.90 -15.17 -4.50
CA ARG A 4 -2.90 -16.51 -5.08
C ARG A 4 -1.80 -16.59 -6.14
N THR A 5 -1.29 -17.78 -6.41
CA THR A 5 -0.25 -17.98 -7.43
C THR A 5 -0.69 -17.50 -8.82
N GLU A 6 -2.00 -17.60 -9.11
CA GLU A 6 -2.62 -17.16 -10.36
C GLU A 6 -2.61 -15.64 -10.56
N ASP A 7 -2.29 -14.85 -9.52
CA ASP A 7 -2.21 -13.40 -9.63
C ASP A 7 -0.91 -12.90 -10.30
N ALA A 8 0.07 -13.77 -10.53
CA ALA A 8 1.36 -13.39 -11.10
C ALA A 8 1.27 -12.62 -12.45
N PRO A 9 0.37 -12.94 -13.39
CA PRO A 9 0.18 -12.15 -14.59
C PRO A 9 -0.29 -10.71 -14.31
N ALA A 10 -1.17 -10.51 -13.33
CA ALA A 10 -1.63 -9.19 -12.93
C ALA A 10 -0.47 -8.38 -12.30
N VAL A 11 0.30 -9.00 -11.41
CA VAL A 11 1.51 -8.39 -10.81
C VAL A 11 2.50 -7.98 -11.90
N HIS A 12 2.72 -8.83 -12.90
CA HIS A 12 3.59 -8.51 -14.04
C HIS A 12 3.11 -7.25 -14.79
N ARG A 13 1.81 -7.14 -15.07
CA ARG A 13 1.24 -5.96 -15.73
C ARG A 13 1.43 -4.71 -14.88
N TRP A 14 1.12 -4.77 -13.58
CA TRP A 14 1.20 -3.60 -12.68
C TRP A 14 2.59 -3.01 -12.62
N PHE A 15 3.63 -3.85 -12.44
CA PHE A 15 5.01 -3.38 -12.34
C PHE A 15 5.62 -2.97 -13.69
N ASN A 16 4.95 -3.24 -14.81
CA ASN A 16 5.31 -2.74 -16.15
C ASN A 16 4.38 -1.60 -16.62
N ASN A 17 3.35 -1.25 -15.85
CA ASN A 17 2.52 -0.08 -16.13
C ASN A 17 3.26 1.19 -15.70
N ARG A 18 3.82 1.92 -16.68
CA ARG A 18 4.65 3.11 -16.42
C ARG A 18 3.91 4.20 -15.65
N GLU A 19 2.60 4.37 -15.88
CA GLU A 19 1.79 5.36 -15.17
C GLU A 19 1.63 4.97 -13.69
N ALA A 20 1.32 3.70 -13.41
CA ALA A 20 1.18 3.20 -12.06
C ALA A 20 2.50 3.27 -11.27
N ILE A 21 3.59 2.75 -11.84
CA ILE A 21 4.89 2.74 -11.14
C ILE A 21 5.53 4.12 -11.03
N ALA A 22 5.16 5.09 -11.87
CA ALA A 22 5.66 6.46 -11.76
C ALA A 22 5.32 7.10 -10.40
N SER A 23 4.26 6.62 -9.75
CA SER A 23 3.85 7.05 -8.40
C SER A 23 4.65 6.41 -7.27
N LEU A 24 5.41 5.34 -7.54
CA LEU A 24 6.20 4.62 -6.56
C LEU A 24 7.55 5.32 -6.27
N MET A 25 8.13 4.96 -5.12
CA MET A 25 9.48 5.42 -4.76
C MET A 25 10.55 4.86 -5.69
N GLU A 26 10.44 3.57 -6.05
CA GLU A 26 11.37 2.89 -6.93
C GLU A 26 10.80 2.79 -8.34
N VAL A 27 11.49 3.39 -9.31
CA VAL A 27 11.27 3.12 -10.72
C VAL A 27 12.28 2.06 -11.12
N ARG A 28 11.78 0.89 -11.47
CA ARG A 28 12.61 -0.24 -11.91
C ARG A 28 12.62 -0.33 -13.43
N ASP A 29 13.67 -0.96 -13.97
CA ASP A 29 13.67 -1.49 -15.33
C ASP A 29 12.55 -2.55 -15.50
N ALA A 30 12.37 -3.06 -16.72
CA ALA A 30 11.32 -4.02 -17.04
C ALA A 30 11.24 -5.16 -16.00
N PHE A 31 10.06 -5.37 -15.46
CA PHE A 31 9.79 -6.43 -14.48
C PHE A 31 9.47 -7.72 -15.22
N SER A 32 10.34 -8.73 -15.13
CA SER A 32 10.17 -9.98 -15.86
C SER A 32 9.01 -10.83 -15.32
N GLY A 33 8.51 -11.77 -16.14
CA GLY A 33 7.50 -12.73 -15.66
C GLY A 33 8.03 -13.63 -14.54
N GLU A 34 9.33 -13.90 -14.47
CA GLU A 34 9.97 -14.63 -13.38
C GLU A 34 9.97 -13.79 -12.10
N ASN A 35 10.32 -12.50 -12.19
CA ASN A 35 10.23 -11.59 -11.06
C ASN A 35 8.81 -11.49 -10.53
N ALA A 36 7.80 -11.46 -11.41
CA ALA A 36 6.40 -11.41 -11.02
C ALA A 36 5.97 -12.69 -10.27
N ARG A 37 6.36 -13.85 -10.75
CA ARG A 37 6.13 -15.13 -10.05
C ARG A 37 6.79 -15.12 -8.67
N GLY A 38 8.08 -14.82 -8.59
CA GLY A 38 8.81 -14.78 -7.32
C GLY A 38 8.21 -13.78 -6.32
N TRP A 39 7.78 -12.61 -6.78
CA TRP A 39 7.09 -11.63 -5.94
C TRP A 39 5.73 -12.14 -5.44
N THR A 40 4.96 -12.79 -6.33
CA THR A 40 3.65 -13.36 -5.99
C THR A 40 3.79 -14.52 -5.01
N ASP A 41 4.74 -15.42 -5.24
CA ASP A 41 5.02 -16.54 -4.34
C ASP A 41 5.42 -16.05 -2.94
N ALA A 42 6.23 -15.00 -2.87
CA ALA A 42 6.56 -14.36 -1.61
C ALA A 42 5.35 -13.69 -0.94
N ALA A 43 4.37 -13.22 -1.71
CA ALA A 43 3.13 -12.66 -1.17
C ALA A 43 2.16 -13.75 -0.68
N VAL A 44 2.07 -14.88 -1.38
CA VAL A 44 1.25 -16.04 -1.01
C VAL A 44 1.77 -16.69 0.28
N ASN A 45 3.10 -16.83 0.40
CA ASN A 45 3.76 -17.49 1.52
C ASN A 45 4.17 -16.53 2.64
N ALA A 46 3.61 -15.32 2.65
CA ALA A 46 3.95 -14.30 3.65
C ALA A 46 3.38 -14.66 5.03
N ASP A 47 4.10 -15.46 5.79
CA ASP A 47 3.88 -15.81 7.21
C ASP A 47 4.75 -15.00 8.18
N GLY A 48 5.71 -14.25 7.65
CA GLY A 48 6.67 -13.41 8.37
C GLY A 48 6.14 -12.02 8.75
N GLU A 49 7.06 -11.06 8.78
CA GLU A 49 6.81 -9.66 9.19
C GLU A 49 5.98 -8.84 8.19
N ASP A 50 5.86 -9.31 6.97
CA ASP A 50 5.14 -8.61 5.91
C ASP A 50 3.82 -9.31 5.60
N ARG A 51 2.80 -8.52 5.27
CA ARG A 51 1.51 -9.02 4.78
C ARG A 51 1.12 -8.25 3.53
N LYS A 52 0.61 -8.99 2.54
CA LYS A 52 0.17 -8.40 1.27
C LYS A 52 -1.21 -8.91 0.90
N TRP A 53 -2.02 -8.03 0.37
CA TRP A 53 -3.38 -8.35 -0.08
C TRP A 53 -3.60 -7.87 -1.51
N ALA A 54 -4.21 -8.71 -2.32
CA ALA A 54 -4.70 -8.35 -3.64
C ALA A 54 -5.98 -7.52 -3.49
N VAL A 55 -6.07 -6.43 -4.24
CA VAL A 55 -7.24 -5.55 -4.28
C VAL A 55 -8.17 -6.02 -5.39
N GLU A 56 -9.36 -6.50 -5.00
CA GLU A 56 -10.42 -6.89 -5.91
C GLU A 56 -11.48 -5.80 -6.02
N VAL A 57 -12.11 -5.72 -7.16
CA VAL A 57 -13.25 -4.85 -7.42
C VAL A 57 -14.39 -5.71 -7.95
N GLU A 58 -15.57 -5.51 -7.41
CA GLU A 58 -16.77 -6.23 -7.84
C GLU A 58 -16.96 -6.13 -9.36
N GLY A 59 -17.27 -7.26 -9.98
CA GLY A 59 -17.43 -7.38 -11.45
C GLY A 59 -16.11 -7.47 -12.23
N ARG A 60 -14.97 -7.56 -11.57
CA ARG A 60 -13.66 -7.81 -12.18
C ARG A 60 -13.17 -9.21 -11.83
N GLU A 61 -12.70 -9.95 -12.83
CA GLU A 61 -12.15 -11.31 -12.62
C GLU A 61 -10.77 -11.28 -11.98
N GLU A 62 -9.96 -10.29 -12.32
CA GLU A 62 -8.59 -10.15 -11.85
C GLU A 62 -8.45 -8.99 -10.87
N PRO A 63 -7.53 -9.09 -9.89
CA PRO A 63 -7.24 -8.00 -8.99
C PRO A 63 -6.64 -6.80 -9.75
N VAL A 64 -6.89 -5.60 -9.24
CA VAL A 64 -6.47 -4.33 -9.87
C VAL A 64 -5.23 -3.71 -9.25
N GLY A 65 -4.75 -4.27 -8.13
CA GLY A 65 -3.61 -3.75 -7.40
C GLY A 65 -3.37 -4.53 -6.11
N PHE A 66 -2.58 -3.94 -5.23
CA PHE A 66 -2.32 -4.52 -3.91
C PHE A 66 -2.18 -3.46 -2.83
N THR A 67 -2.36 -3.92 -1.59
CA THR A 67 -1.90 -3.24 -0.38
C THR A 67 -0.99 -4.15 0.42
N ALA A 68 -0.12 -3.57 1.24
CA ALA A 68 0.81 -4.31 2.07
C ALA A 68 1.06 -3.60 3.40
N LEU A 69 1.38 -4.39 4.43
CA LEU A 69 1.98 -3.93 5.68
C LEU A 69 3.35 -4.57 5.78
N TYR A 70 4.37 -3.74 5.92
CA TYR A 70 5.76 -4.17 6.05
C TYR A 70 6.24 -3.99 7.50
N GLY A 71 6.92 -4.98 8.03
CA GLY A 71 7.51 -4.94 9.37
C GLY A 71 6.49 -5.01 10.51
N LEU A 72 5.40 -5.76 10.37
CA LEU A 72 4.29 -5.87 11.33
C LEU A 72 4.70 -6.26 12.75
N PHE A 73 5.69 -7.16 12.88
CA PHE A 73 6.08 -7.73 14.18
C PHE A 73 7.41 -7.17 14.69
N ARG A 74 7.87 -6.06 14.12
CA ARG A 74 9.03 -5.34 14.61
C ARG A 74 8.66 -4.47 15.82
N GLN A 75 9.65 -4.00 16.55
CA GLN A 75 9.44 -3.02 17.63
C GLN A 75 8.98 -1.64 17.12
N THR A 76 9.03 -1.43 15.81
CA THR A 76 8.59 -0.21 15.12
C THR A 76 7.23 -0.42 14.47
N ALA A 77 6.54 0.68 14.19
CA ALA A 77 5.26 0.64 13.48
C ALA A 77 5.41 0.05 12.07
N PRO A 78 4.40 -0.68 11.55
CA PRO A 78 4.42 -1.15 10.17
C PRO A 78 4.29 -0.01 9.16
N GLU A 79 4.93 -0.19 8.01
CA GLU A 79 4.78 0.70 6.85
C GLU A 79 3.68 0.20 5.92
N LEU A 80 2.75 1.08 5.56
CA LEU A 80 1.75 0.81 4.53
C LEU A 80 2.35 1.03 3.14
N GLY A 81 2.22 0.03 2.27
CA GLY A 81 2.44 0.14 0.84
C GLY A 81 1.15 -0.11 0.07
N ALA A 82 0.95 0.59 -1.03
CA ALA A 82 -0.19 0.38 -1.92
C ALA A 82 0.15 0.70 -3.37
N LEU A 83 -0.45 -0.04 -4.28
CA LEU A 83 -0.41 0.22 -5.72
C LEU A 83 -1.73 -0.20 -6.34
N ILE A 84 -2.37 0.70 -7.07
CA ILE A 84 -3.42 0.37 -8.04
C ILE A 84 -2.75 0.35 -9.42
N GLY A 85 -2.52 -0.84 -9.91
CA GLY A 85 -1.72 -1.09 -11.13
C GLY A 85 -2.54 -1.12 -12.40
N ASP A 86 -3.81 -1.52 -12.32
CA ASP A 86 -4.78 -1.49 -13.41
C ASP A 86 -5.87 -0.46 -13.12
N PRO A 87 -6.45 0.20 -14.14
CA PRO A 87 -7.58 1.11 -13.94
C PRO A 87 -8.73 0.37 -13.22
N PRO A 88 -9.15 0.82 -12.03
CA PRO A 88 -10.12 0.05 -11.23
C PRO A 88 -11.56 0.16 -11.74
N GLY A 89 -11.83 1.05 -12.68
CA GLY A 89 -13.18 1.33 -13.17
C GLY A 89 -14.04 2.18 -12.23
N ALA A 90 -13.63 2.32 -10.95
CA ALA A 90 -14.33 3.10 -9.95
C ALA A 90 -13.37 4.04 -9.20
N ARG A 91 -13.88 5.20 -8.79
CA ARG A 91 -13.10 6.15 -7.99
C ARG A 91 -13.03 5.69 -6.53
N GLY A 92 -11.89 5.94 -5.89
CA GLY A 92 -11.72 5.71 -4.45
C GLY A 92 -11.29 4.30 -4.06
N VAL A 93 -11.13 3.37 -5.02
CA VAL A 93 -10.71 1.99 -4.75
C VAL A 93 -9.41 1.94 -3.93
N GLY A 94 -8.38 2.71 -4.30
CA GLY A 94 -7.12 2.75 -3.56
C GLY A 94 -7.33 3.20 -2.11
N ARG A 95 -8.09 4.28 -1.88
CA ARG A 95 -8.38 4.77 -0.52
C ARG A 95 -9.12 3.75 0.33
N GLU A 96 -10.08 3.05 -0.25
CA GLU A 96 -10.85 2.04 0.48
C GLU A 96 -9.97 0.82 0.79
N ALA A 97 -9.16 0.37 -0.16
CA ALA A 97 -8.21 -0.72 0.05
C ALA A 97 -7.20 -0.37 1.17
N GLU A 98 -6.65 0.85 1.16
CA GLU A 98 -5.77 1.33 2.24
C GLU A 98 -6.50 1.37 3.58
N ARG A 99 -7.73 1.92 3.63
CA ARG A 99 -8.55 1.97 4.83
C ARG A 99 -8.76 0.59 5.45
N LEU A 100 -9.14 -0.39 4.64
CA LEU A 100 -9.32 -1.78 5.08
C LEU A 100 -8.01 -2.40 5.59
N THR A 101 -6.88 -2.07 4.96
CA THR A 101 -5.57 -2.57 5.38
C THR A 101 -5.13 -1.94 6.71
N ILE A 102 -5.39 -0.66 6.92
CA ILE A 102 -5.12 0.03 8.19
C ILE A 102 -5.99 -0.53 9.31
N ALA A 103 -7.29 -0.78 9.05
CA ALA A 103 -8.16 -1.45 10.00
C ALA A 103 -7.56 -2.78 10.46
N LYS A 104 -7.11 -3.62 9.52
CA LYS A 104 -6.42 -4.88 9.85
C LYS A 104 -5.16 -4.68 10.69
N ALA A 105 -4.36 -3.65 10.41
CA ALA A 105 -3.17 -3.36 11.21
C ALA A 105 -3.53 -3.12 12.68
N PHE A 106 -4.60 -2.39 12.95
CA PHE A 106 -5.03 -2.06 14.31
C PHE A 106 -5.80 -3.18 15.00
N GLU A 107 -6.69 -3.86 14.29
CA GLU A 107 -7.64 -4.83 14.85
C GLU A 107 -7.05 -6.24 14.93
N GLU A 108 -6.43 -6.71 13.83
CA GLU A 108 -5.92 -8.08 13.74
C GLU A 108 -4.49 -8.19 14.23
N PHE A 109 -3.64 -7.17 13.98
CA PHE A 109 -2.21 -7.23 14.27
C PHE A 109 -1.79 -6.40 15.48
N GLY A 110 -2.72 -5.66 16.12
CA GLY A 110 -2.44 -4.91 17.33
C GLY A 110 -1.43 -3.76 17.17
N ALA A 111 -1.26 -3.25 15.95
CA ALA A 111 -0.39 -2.12 15.71
C ALA A 111 -0.83 -0.90 16.53
N HIS A 112 0.12 -0.12 17.06
CA HIS A 112 -0.17 1.13 17.78
C HIS A 112 -0.25 2.34 16.84
N ARG A 113 0.40 2.24 15.67
CA ARG A 113 0.36 3.22 14.56
C ARG A 113 0.72 2.54 13.24
N VAL A 114 0.38 3.21 12.15
CA VAL A 114 0.82 2.87 10.79
C VAL A 114 1.46 4.12 10.18
N TYR A 115 2.51 3.96 9.38
CA TYR A 115 3.10 5.06 8.62
C TYR A 115 3.28 4.69 7.16
N GLY A 116 3.53 5.68 6.33
CA GLY A 116 3.86 5.51 4.92
C GLY A 116 4.82 6.58 4.44
N ARG A 117 5.59 6.24 3.43
CA ARG A 117 6.52 7.15 2.75
C ARG A 117 5.95 7.48 1.38
N ILE A 118 5.79 8.76 1.10
CA ILE A 118 5.11 9.25 -0.10
C ILE A 118 6.07 10.18 -0.85
N PRO A 119 6.40 9.90 -2.13
CA PRO A 119 7.15 10.84 -2.95
C PRO A 119 6.49 12.22 -2.96
N ALA A 120 7.25 13.29 -2.76
CA ALA A 120 6.70 14.64 -2.59
C ALA A 120 5.82 15.10 -3.76
N PHE A 121 6.05 14.59 -4.97
CA PHE A 121 5.23 14.88 -6.15
C PHE A 121 3.91 14.11 -6.19
N ASN A 122 3.74 13.02 -5.39
CA ASN A 122 2.53 12.19 -5.45
C ASN A 122 1.36 12.83 -4.69
N SER A 123 0.76 13.84 -5.30
CA SER A 123 -0.36 14.58 -4.72
C SER A 123 -1.62 13.72 -4.51
N ALA A 124 -1.79 12.66 -5.31
CA ALA A 124 -2.93 11.76 -5.19
C ALA A 124 -2.84 10.93 -3.89
N ALA A 125 -1.68 10.33 -3.60
CA ALA A 125 -1.45 9.60 -2.36
C ALA A 125 -1.58 10.53 -1.14
N LYS A 126 -0.99 11.73 -1.19
CA LYS A 126 -1.12 12.72 -0.09
C LYS A 126 -2.56 13.09 0.20
N LYS A 127 -3.39 13.30 -0.82
CA LYS A 127 -4.83 13.54 -0.64
C LYS A 127 -5.54 12.33 -0.03
N ALA A 128 -5.16 11.11 -0.43
CA ALA A 128 -5.75 9.89 0.09
C ALA A 128 -5.48 9.73 1.59
N VAL A 129 -4.22 9.85 2.01
CA VAL A 129 -3.84 9.70 3.42
C VAL A 129 -4.38 10.86 4.29
N SER A 130 -4.36 12.11 3.79
CA SER A 130 -4.97 13.25 4.49
C SER A 130 -6.48 13.04 4.71
N TRP A 131 -7.19 12.52 3.71
CA TRP A 131 -8.60 12.19 3.86
C TRP A 131 -8.84 11.11 4.93
N GLN A 132 -7.90 10.20 5.11
CA GLN A 132 -7.96 9.17 6.15
C GLN A 132 -7.58 9.67 7.55
N GLY A 133 -7.11 10.91 7.68
CA GLY A 133 -6.74 11.52 8.97
C GLY A 133 -5.26 11.38 9.32
N TRP A 134 -4.43 10.97 8.35
CA TRP A 134 -2.98 10.90 8.59
C TRP A 134 -2.37 12.27 8.78
N GLN A 135 -1.34 12.35 9.60
CA GLN A 135 -0.55 13.55 9.86
C GLN A 135 0.75 13.52 9.03
N HIS A 136 1.13 14.66 8.44
CA HIS A 136 2.46 14.84 7.88
C HIS A 136 3.47 14.97 9.03
N GLU A 137 4.46 14.08 9.09
CA GLU A 137 5.41 14.00 10.19
C GLU A 137 6.79 14.54 9.83
N GLY A 138 7.08 14.70 8.55
CA GLY A 138 8.34 15.26 8.09
C GLY A 138 8.66 14.96 6.64
N THR A 139 9.77 15.55 6.18
CA THR A 139 10.26 15.40 4.81
C THR A 139 11.71 14.96 4.81
N MET A 140 11.99 13.86 4.15
CA MET A 140 13.34 13.37 3.86
C MET A 140 13.78 14.00 2.53
N ARG A 141 14.68 14.96 2.60
CA ARG A 141 15.15 15.67 1.40
C ARG A 141 16.03 14.76 0.55
N GLU A 142 15.86 14.85 -0.78
CA GLU A 142 16.66 14.13 -1.79
C GLU A 142 16.74 12.62 -1.54
N HIS A 143 15.67 12.05 -0.98
CA HIS A 143 15.64 10.65 -0.53
C HIS A 143 15.56 9.65 -1.69
N ILE A 144 14.91 10.05 -2.79
CA ILE A 144 14.68 9.17 -3.95
C ILE A 144 15.56 9.66 -5.10
N ARG A 145 16.40 8.77 -5.63
CA ARG A 145 17.16 9.02 -6.87
C ARG A 145 16.44 8.34 -8.04
N ARG A 146 16.02 9.12 -9.02
CA ARG A 146 15.45 8.65 -10.27
C ARG A 146 16.54 8.13 -11.22
N PRO A 147 16.18 7.27 -12.21
CA PRO A 147 17.14 6.76 -13.21
C PRO A 147 17.82 7.86 -14.02
N ASP A 148 17.16 8.99 -14.23
CA ASP A 148 17.73 10.19 -14.89
C ASP A 148 18.65 11.04 -14.00
N GLY A 149 18.87 10.58 -12.75
CA GLY A 149 19.70 11.27 -11.75
C GLY A 149 18.95 12.32 -10.93
N THR A 150 17.70 12.65 -11.24
CA THR A 150 16.90 13.60 -10.46
C THR A 150 16.70 13.11 -9.03
N LEU A 151 16.91 14.00 -8.07
CA LEU A 151 16.68 13.74 -6.65
C LEU A 151 15.31 14.28 -6.25
N ILE A 152 14.57 13.49 -5.48
CA ILE A 152 13.18 13.77 -5.10
C ILE A 152 13.04 13.61 -3.59
N ASP A 153 12.38 14.56 -2.97
CA ASP A 153 12.00 14.49 -1.56
C ASP A 153 10.94 13.42 -1.33
N CYS A 154 10.97 12.83 -0.14
CA CYS A 154 9.98 11.88 0.31
C CYS A 154 9.36 12.34 1.63
N GLU A 155 8.05 12.40 1.69
CA GLU A 155 7.30 12.79 2.88
C GLU A 155 6.94 11.56 3.71
N VAL A 156 7.06 11.68 5.04
CA VAL A 156 6.61 10.68 6.00
C VAL A 156 5.25 11.11 6.54
N TRP A 157 4.30 10.23 6.44
CA TRP A 157 2.95 10.40 6.95
C TRP A 157 2.60 9.26 7.89
N GLY A 158 1.82 9.52 8.93
CA GLY A 158 1.44 8.50 9.90
C GLY A 158 0.10 8.73 10.53
N ILE A 159 -0.49 7.64 11.06
CA ILE A 159 -1.71 7.66 11.84
C ILE A 159 -1.57 6.74 13.05
N THR A 160 -1.93 7.23 14.23
CA THR A 160 -2.01 6.41 15.45
C THR A 160 -3.35 5.67 15.50
N ARG A 161 -3.41 4.59 16.31
CA ARG A 161 -4.65 3.86 16.54
C ARG A 161 -5.73 4.76 17.11
N ASP A 162 -5.39 5.63 18.07
CA ASP A 162 -6.36 6.53 18.70
C ASP A 162 -6.96 7.52 17.69
N ALA A 163 -6.12 8.15 16.84
CA ALA A 163 -6.60 9.04 15.78
C ALA A 163 -7.47 8.31 14.73
N TRP A 164 -7.16 7.04 14.47
CA TRP A 164 -7.99 6.20 13.61
C TRP A 164 -9.36 5.94 14.23
N LEU A 165 -9.40 5.53 15.50
CA LEU A 165 -10.64 5.25 16.21
C LEU A 165 -11.51 6.51 16.37
N GLU A 166 -10.90 7.67 16.64
CA GLU A 166 -11.60 8.94 16.70
C GLU A 166 -12.30 9.28 15.38
N ARG A 167 -11.65 8.98 14.24
CA ARG A 167 -12.18 9.31 12.93
C ARG A 167 -13.20 8.28 12.39
N TRP A 168 -12.96 7.00 12.60
CA TRP A 168 -13.70 5.92 11.96
C TRP A 168 -14.57 5.11 12.93
N GLY A 169 -14.45 5.35 14.24
CA GLY A 169 -15.08 4.57 15.29
C GLY A 169 -14.40 3.24 15.54
N ASP A 170 -14.83 2.55 16.59
CA ASP A 170 -14.41 1.18 16.84
C ASP A 170 -15.21 0.26 15.91
N PRO A 171 -14.57 -0.47 15.00
CA PRO A 171 -15.25 -1.43 14.12
C PRO A 171 -15.66 -2.71 14.83
N SER A 172 -15.45 -2.81 16.15
CA SER A 172 -15.93 -3.94 16.94
C SER A 172 -17.41 -4.17 16.64
N PRO A 173 -17.83 -5.41 16.32
CA PRO A 173 -19.22 -5.69 16.01
C PRO A 173 -20.08 -5.28 17.20
N THR A 174 -21.03 -4.39 16.96
CA THR A 174 -22.14 -4.19 17.89
C THR A 174 -22.70 -5.56 18.20
N SER A 175 -22.43 -6.04 19.42
CA SER A 175 -23.05 -7.26 19.95
C SER A 175 -24.57 -7.10 19.84
N GLY A 176 -25.14 -7.74 18.84
CA GLY A 176 -26.57 -7.92 18.64
C GLY A 176 -26.95 -9.37 18.95
#